data_282e7d3782691e029eefe2932e8936a3
#
_entry.id   282e7d3782691e029eefe2932e8936a3
#
_cell.length_a   1.000
_cell.length_b   1.000
_cell.length_c   1.000
_cell.angle_alpha   90.00
_cell.angle_beta   90.00
_cell.angle_gamma   90.00
#
_symmetry.space_group_name_H-M   'P 1'
#
loop_
_entity.id
_entity.type
_entity.pdbx_description
1 polymer ?
#
loop_
_entity_poly.entity_id
_entity_poly.type
_entity_poly.pdbx_seq_one_letter_code
_entity_poly.pdbx_strand_id
1 'polypeptide(L)'
;AILVGTRTAELDNPGLNVRHWYGRSPVRIVLDRQQKLSPNLHLFDGSVPTLVFTEAPHAPLPNVEYLPVSDYRRNVLPEIMETLYTRGLQSLLVEGGSQTLQSFIAAGLWDEIFVEETPYLLHSGVKAPEISDGYPFATEHSFGRSFRHYTASRNSQ
;
A
#
# COMPACT_ATOMS: atom_id res chain seq x y z
N ALA A 1 -4.33 -8.54 -1.34
CA ALA A 1 -3.57 -7.95 -0.23
C ALA A 1 -3.76 -6.43 -0.19
N ILE A 2 -3.44 -5.81 0.96
CA ILE A 2 -3.46 -4.36 1.15
C ILE A 2 -2.18 -3.91 1.85
N LEU A 3 -1.54 -2.85 1.36
CA LEU A 3 -0.24 -2.40 1.83
C LEU A 3 -0.27 -0.94 2.29
N VAL A 4 0.39 -0.68 3.42
CA VAL A 4 0.68 0.67 3.93
C VAL A 4 2.16 0.81 4.29
N GLY A 5 2.68 2.03 4.16
CA GLY A 5 4.03 2.38 4.62
C GLY A 5 4.09 2.61 6.13
N THR A 6 5.31 2.58 6.69
CA THR A 6 5.58 2.75 8.13
C THR A 6 4.87 3.97 8.73
N ARG A 7 5.01 5.14 8.11
CA ARG A 7 4.45 6.39 8.65
C ARG A 7 2.91 6.38 8.70
N THR A 8 2.26 5.83 7.67
CA THR A 8 0.80 5.67 7.65
C THR A 8 0.36 4.70 8.74
N ALA A 9 1.06 3.58 8.89
CA ALA A 9 0.79 2.61 9.96
C ALA A 9 0.89 3.25 11.35
N GLU A 10 1.92 4.07 11.58
CA GLU A 10 2.18 4.73 12.85
C GLU A 10 1.15 5.83 13.19
N LEU A 11 0.82 6.69 12.21
CA LEU A 11 -0.02 7.86 12.46
C LEU A 11 -1.52 7.52 12.47
N ASP A 12 -1.94 6.67 11.55
CA ASP A 12 -3.35 6.41 11.32
C ASP A 12 -3.84 5.14 12.04
N ASN A 13 -2.90 4.28 12.47
CA ASN A 13 -3.18 2.98 13.10
C ASN A 13 -4.33 2.22 12.41
N PRO A 14 -4.25 1.98 11.09
CA PRO A 14 -5.36 1.45 10.33
C PRO A 14 -5.59 -0.03 10.62
N GLY A 15 -6.85 -0.44 10.69
CA GLY A 15 -7.20 -1.86 10.87
C GLY A 15 -7.06 -2.69 9.60
N LEU A 16 -7.13 -2.09 8.42
CA LEU A 16 -7.03 -2.71 7.09
C LEU A 16 -7.82 -4.02 6.96
N ASN A 17 -9.05 -3.98 7.43
CA ASN A 17 -9.98 -5.10 7.39
C ASN A 17 -11.31 -4.68 6.75
N VAL A 18 -12.07 -5.64 6.27
CA VAL A 18 -13.43 -5.39 5.77
C VAL A 18 -14.34 -5.01 6.93
N ARG A 19 -14.98 -3.83 6.88
CA ARG A 19 -15.84 -3.31 7.95
C ARG A 19 -17.27 -3.06 7.53
N HIS A 20 -17.49 -2.61 6.31
CA HIS A 20 -18.80 -2.12 5.85
C HIS A 20 -19.37 -2.93 4.69
N TRP A 21 -18.73 -4.03 4.32
CA TRP A 21 -19.13 -4.89 3.21
C TRP A 21 -18.92 -6.36 3.53
N TYR A 22 -19.40 -7.24 2.67
CA TYR A 22 -19.20 -8.69 2.77
C TYR A 22 -17.84 -9.07 2.19
N GLY A 23 -17.21 -10.09 2.74
CA GLY A 23 -16.01 -10.66 2.18
C GLY A 23 -14.95 -11.01 3.21
N ARG A 24 -13.85 -11.57 2.72
CA ARG A 24 -12.67 -11.85 3.54
C ARG A 24 -11.81 -10.61 3.64
N SER A 25 -11.27 -10.35 4.82
CA SER A 25 -10.26 -9.32 4.98
C SER A 25 -9.02 -9.65 4.15
N PRO A 26 -8.39 -8.66 3.49
CA PRO A 26 -7.17 -8.87 2.72
C PRO A 26 -6.00 -9.20 3.65
N VAL A 27 -4.99 -9.91 3.15
CA VAL A 27 -3.70 -10.01 3.84
C VAL A 27 -3.12 -8.61 3.97
N ARG A 28 -2.77 -8.24 5.20
CA ARG A 28 -2.14 -6.95 5.48
C ARG A 28 -0.65 -7.00 5.13
N ILE A 29 -0.13 -5.93 4.57
CA ILE A 29 1.31 -5.78 4.33
C ILE A 29 1.74 -4.44 4.89
N VAL A 30 2.80 -4.44 5.68
CA VAL A 30 3.38 -3.22 6.22
C VAL A 30 4.89 -3.18 6.00
N LEU A 31 5.37 -2.00 5.64
CA LEU A 31 6.79 -1.73 5.49
C LEU A 31 7.32 -1.20 6.81
N ASP A 32 8.09 -2.01 7.53
CA ASP A 32 8.75 -1.58 8.78
C ASP A 32 10.22 -1.94 8.79
N ARG A 33 10.98 -1.19 8.00
CA ARG A 33 12.40 -1.41 7.77
C ARG A 33 13.21 -1.69 9.02
N GLN A 34 13.00 -0.90 10.09
CA GLN A 34 13.81 -0.89 11.30
C GLN A 34 13.03 -1.36 12.54
N GLN A 35 11.87 -1.96 12.34
CA GLN A 35 11.00 -2.43 13.43
C GLN A 35 10.67 -1.33 14.46
N LYS A 36 10.27 -0.17 13.94
CA LYS A 36 9.92 0.99 14.79
C LYS A 36 8.45 1.04 15.18
N LEU A 37 7.62 0.25 14.51
CA LEU A 37 6.19 0.24 14.77
C LEU A 37 5.89 -0.35 16.14
N SER A 38 5.00 0.31 16.86
CA SER A 38 4.51 -0.20 18.15
C SER A 38 3.78 -1.54 17.96
N PRO A 39 4.06 -2.55 18.79
CA PRO A 39 3.33 -3.82 18.76
C PRO A 39 1.84 -3.69 19.12
N ASN A 40 1.42 -2.54 19.65
CA ASN A 40 0.03 -2.27 20.01
C ASN A 40 -0.82 -1.74 18.85
N LEU A 41 -0.25 -1.61 17.64
CA LEU A 41 -1.01 -1.20 16.48
C LEU A 41 -2.00 -2.30 16.05
N HIS A 42 -3.13 -1.90 15.47
CA HIS A 42 -4.14 -2.84 14.94
C HIS A 42 -3.56 -3.81 13.91
N LEU A 43 -2.49 -3.44 13.22
CA LEU A 43 -1.80 -4.32 12.27
C LEU A 43 -1.21 -5.58 12.94
N PHE A 44 -0.93 -5.53 14.24
CA PHE A 44 -0.32 -6.62 15.01
C PHE A 44 -1.30 -7.31 15.96
N ASP A 45 -2.61 -7.03 15.86
CA ASP A 45 -3.64 -7.60 16.72
C ASP A 45 -3.93 -9.09 16.49
N GLY A 46 -3.32 -9.68 15.45
CA GLY A 46 -3.49 -11.09 15.08
C GLY A 46 -4.85 -11.44 14.45
N SER A 47 -5.75 -10.47 14.29
CA SER A 47 -7.10 -10.72 13.74
C SER A 47 -7.11 -11.04 12.25
N VAL A 48 -6.12 -10.53 11.52
CA VAL A 48 -5.95 -10.73 10.07
C VAL A 48 -4.48 -11.05 9.79
N PRO A 49 -4.16 -11.97 8.86
CA PRO A 49 -2.78 -12.26 8.49
C PRO A 49 -2.03 -11.00 8.08
N THR A 50 -0.86 -10.77 8.68
CA THR A 50 -0.04 -9.59 8.45
C THR A 50 1.39 -9.99 8.07
N LEU A 51 1.89 -9.44 6.97
CA LEU A 51 3.26 -9.60 6.49
C LEU A 51 4.01 -8.29 6.74
N VAL A 52 5.16 -8.38 7.42
CA VAL A 52 6.00 -7.23 7.75
C VAL A 52 7.32 -7.34 7.00
N PHE A 53 7.56 -6.46 6.05
CA PHE A 53 8.85 -6.40 5.35
C PHE A 53 9.83 -5.55 6.15
N THR A 54 10.97 -6.14 6.54
CA THR A 54 11.94 -5.53 7.48
C THR A 54 13.39 -5.90 7.13
N GLU A 55 14.38 -5.16 7.63
CA GLU A 55 15.81 -5.51 7.48
C GLU A 55 16.29 -6.49 8.55
N ALA A 56 15.59 -6.61 9.65
CA ALA A 56 16.00 -7.47 10.75
C ALA A 56 14.93 -8.52 11.10
N PRO A 57 15.30 -9.74 11.37
CA PRO A 57 14.35 -10.76 11.80
C PRO A 57 13.76 -10.38 13.16
N HIS A 58 12.50 -10.68 13.34
CA HIS A 58 11.77 -10.50 14.59
C HIS A 58 11.20 -11.84 15.08
N ALA A 59 11.00 -11.96 16.37
CA ALA A 59 10.24 -13.09 16.91
C ALA A 59 8.81 -13.08 16.35
N PRO A 60 8.29 -14.21 15.88
CA PRO A 60 6.95 -14.25 15.30
C PRO A 60 5.89 -13.88 16.34
N LEU A 61 4.90 -13.13 15.90
CA LEU A 61 3.67 -12.87 16.65
C LEU A 61 2.53 -13.70 16.05
N PRO A 62 1.48 -13.98 16.81
CA PRO A 62 0.33 -14.70 16.28
C PRO A 62 -0.22 -14.04 15.02
N ASN A 63 -0.31 -14.78 13.92
CA ASN A 63 -0.81 -14.31 12.62
C ASN A 63 -0.03 -13.13 12.01
N VAL A 64 1.21 -12.89 12.47
CA VAL A 64 2.13 -11.88 11.94
C VAL A 64 3.43 -12.55 11.53
N GLU A 65 3.84 -12.37 10.30
CA GLU A 65 5.07 -12.92 9.74
C GLU A 65 6.02 -11.80 9.35
N TYR A 66 7.26 -11.88 9.84
CA TYR A 66 8.33 -10.93 9.52
C TYR A 66 9.18 -11.49 8.39
N LEU A 67 9.26 -10.75 7.30
CA LEU A 67 9.98 -11.12 6.08
C LEU A 67 11.22 -10.23 5.96
N PRO A 68 12.43 -10.81 6.14
CA PRO A 68 13.66 -10.05 6.03
C PRO A 68 13.95 -9.69 4.57
N VAL A 69 14.26 -8.42 4.32
CA VAL A 69 14.67 -7.89 3.02
C VAL A 69 16.17 -7.63 3.04
N SER A 70 16.91 -8.19 2.09
CA SER A 70 18.37 -8.13 2.06
C SER A 70 18.94 -6.74 1.79
N ASP A 71 18.30 -5.98 0.90
CA ASP A 71 18.61 -4.57 0.61
C ASP A 71 17.30 -3.80 0.46
N TYR A 72 16.80 -3.30 1.56
CA TYR A 72 15.48 -2.68 1.62
C TYR A 72 15.32 -1.51 0.64
N ARG A 73 16.38 -0.75 0.39
CA ARG A 73 16.30 0.41 -0.50
C ARG A 73 16.17 0.04 -1.96
N ARG A 74 16.74 -1.11 -2.36
CA ARG A 74 16.75 -1.56 -3.76
C ARG A 74 15.75 -2.66 -4.03
N ASN A 75 15.54 -3.55 -3.08
CA ASN A 75 14.87 -4.82 -3.31
C ASN A 75 13.49 -4.94 -2.67
N VAL A 76 13.05 -4.00 -1.83
CA VAL A 76 11.78 -4.15 -1.10
C VAL A 76 10.59 -4.33 -2.05
N LEU A 77 10.49 -3.57 -3.13
CA LEU A 77 9.38 -3.73 -4.08
C LEU A 77 9.44 -5.05 -4.85
N PRO A 78 10.58 -5.43 -5.46
CA PRO A 78 10.72 -6.76 -6.07
C PRO A 78 10.39 -7.91 -5.10
N GLU A 79 10.87 -7.87 -3.86
CA GLU A 79 10.62 -8.91 -2.86
C GLU A 79 9.15 -8.96 -2.42
N ILE A 80 8.45 -7.82 -2.37
CA ILE A 80 6.99 -7.80 -2.17
C ILE A 80 6.29 -8.53 -3.31
N MET A 81 6.60 -8.18 -4.55
CA MET A 81 5.96 -8.78 -5.72
C MET A 81 6.21 -10.29 -5.81
N GLU A 82 7.45 -10.72 -5.56
CA GLU A 82 7.81 -12.14 -5.49
C GLU A 82 7.05 -12.87 -4.38
N THR A 83 6.95 -12.26 -3.20
CA THR A 83 6.19 -12.81 -2.08
C THR A 83 4.71 -12.97 -2.42
N LEU A 84 4.10 -11.98 -3.05
CA LEU A 84 2.71 -12.04 -3.48
C LEU A 84 2.50 -13.17 -4.50
N TYR A 85 3.38 -13.24 -5.49
CA TYR A 85 3.32 -14.28 -6.53
C TYR A 85 3.43 -15.69 -5.94
N THR A 86 4.43 -15.95 -5.11
CA THR A 86 4.67 -17.27 -4.53
C THR A 86 3.56 -17.69 -3.57
N ARG A 87 2.85 -16.75 -2.96
CA ARG A 87 1.70 -17.00 -2.08
C ARG A 87 0.36 -17.05 -2.80
N GLY A 88 0.32 -16.88 -4.12
CA GLY A 88 -0.90 -16.86 -4.91
C GLY A 88 -1.79 -15.64 -4.64
N LEU A 89 -1.22 -14.54 -4.12
CA LEU A 89 -1.91 -13.28 -3.91
C LEU A 89 -1.92 -12.48 -5.22
N GLN A 90 -3.05 -12.45 -5.91
CA GLN A 90 -3.16 -11.95 -7.28
C GLN A 90 -3.37 -10.42 -7.39
N SER A 91 -3.70 -9.74 -6.29
CA SER A 91 -3.94 -8.31 -6.28
C SER A 91 -3.38 -7.65 -5.05
N LEU A 92 -2.87 -6.43 -5.22
CA LEU A 92 -2.35 -5.59 -4.16
C LEU A 92 -2.98 -4.19 -4.26
N LEU A 93 -3.68 -3.77 -3.20
CA LEU A 93 -4.07 -2.39 -3.01
C LEU A 93 -2.98 -1.68 -2.20
N VAL A 94 -2.37 -0.66 -2.76
CA VAL A 94 -1.42 0.22 -2.04
C VAL A 94 -2.17 1.47 -1.60
N GLU A 95 -2.44 1.61 -0.30
CA GLU A 95 -3.25 2.73 0.20
C GLU A 95 -2.43 3.95 0.63
N GLY A 96 -1.17 3.77 0.96
CA GLY A 96 -0.47 4.95 1.40
C GLY A 96 0.88 4.68 2.09
N GLY A 97 1.59 5.67 2.63
CA GLY A 97 1.62 7.09 2.35
C GLY A 97 2.21 7.47 1.01
N SER A 98 2.27 8.79 0.79
CA SER A 98 2.70 9.39 -0.47
C SER A 98 4.03 8.82 -1.01
N GLN A 99 5.03 8.61 -0.17
CA GLN A 99 6.32 8.04 -0.58
C GLN A 99 6.21 6.59 -1.06
N THR A 100 5.38 5.78 -0.39
CA THR A 100 5.15 4.39 -0.76
C THR A 100 4.45 4.32 -2.12
N LEU A 101 3.37 5.08 -2.28
CA LEU A 101 2.67 5.20 -3.58
C LEU A 101 3.61 5.68 -4.68
N GLN A 102 4.40 6.72 -4.42
CA GLN A 102 5.36 7.24 -5.40
C GLN A 102 6.39 6.18 -5.82
N SER A 103 6.82 5.32 -4.90
CA SER A 103 7.77 4.26 -5.21
C SER A 103 7.18 3.22 -6.16
N PHE A 104 5.92 2.80 -5.96
CA PHE A 104 5.22 1.90 -6.88
C PHE A 104 4.99 2.55 -8.26
N ILE A 105 4.59 3.83 -8.28
CA ILE A 105 4.38 4.59 -9.52
C ILE A 105 5.70 4.70 -10.30
N ALA A 106 6.78 5.11 -9.64
CA ALA A 106 8.10 5.27 -10.27
C ALA A 106 8.69 3.95 -10.78
N ALA A 107 8.38 2.84 -10.11
CA ALA A 107 8.80 1.51 -10.53
C ALA A 107 7.92 0.90 -11.63
N GLY A 108 6.82 1.56 -12.03
CA GLY A 108 5.85 1.02 -12.99
C GLY A 108 5.11 -0.22 -12.47
N LEU A 109 5.06 -0.43 -11.16
CA LEU A 109 4.41 -1.57 -10.50
C LEU A 109 2.97 -1.23 -10.12
N TRP A 110 2.16 -0.93 -11.13
CA TRP A 110 0.75 -0.63 -10.95
C TRP A 110 -0.03 -0.94 -12.24
N ASP A 111 -1.27 -1.33 -12.11
CA ASP A 111 -2.21 -1.53 -13.22
C ASP A 111 -3.22 -0.39 -13.27
N GLU A 112 -3.68 0.07 -12.11
CA GLU A 112 -4.72 1.09 -11.97
C GLU A 112 -4.37 2.06 -10.84
N ILE A 113 -4.70 3.35 -11.03
CA ILE A 113 -4.58 4.39 -9.99
C ILE A 113 -5.90 5.13 -9.89
N PHE A 114 -6.45 5.21 -8.69
CA PHE A 114 -7.65 5.96 -8.37
C PHE A 114 -7.27 7.21 -7.57
N VAL A 115 -7.66 8.36 -8.07
CA VAL A 115 -7.42 9.65 -7.41
C VAL A 115 -8.74 10.34 -7.14
N GLU A 116 -9.01 10.62 -5.88
CA GLU A 116 -10.12 11.45 -5.45
C GLU A 116 -9.62 12.88 -5.19
N GLU A 117 -10.24 13.86 -5.85
CA GLU A 117 -9.95 15.28 -5.69
C GLU A 117 -11.16 16.00 -5.11
N THR A 118 -10.93 16.80 -4.09
CA THR A 118 -11.94 17.69 -3.52
C THR A 118 -11.72 19.12 -3.99
N PRO A 119 -12.77 19.97 -4.08
CA PRO A 119 -12.62 21.37 -4.46
C PRO A 119 -11.98 22.23 -3.35
N TYR A 120 -11.73 21.65 -2.18
CA TYR A 120 -11.17 22.36 -1.05
C TYR A 120 -9.65 22.26 -1.04
N LEU A 121 -8.99 23.42 -0.93
CA LEU A 121 -7.54 23.46 -0.76
C LEU A 121 -7.18 23.25 0.70
N LEU A 122 -6.30 22.26 0.95
CA LEU A 122 -5.64 22.10 2.23
C LEU A 122 -4.43 23.04 2.26
N HIS A 123 -4.39 23.95 3.23
CA HIS A 123 -3.26 24.89 3.36
C HIS A 123 -1.98 24.21 3.89
N SER A 124 -2.08 23.01 4.41
CA SER A 124 -0.96 22.17 4.88
C SER A 124 -1.31 20.70 4.72
N GLY A 125 -0.29 19.85 4.61
CA GLY A 125 -0.49 18.41 4.47
C GLY A 125 0.69 17.73 3.77
N VAL A 126 0.50 16.46 3.42
CA VAL A 126 1.47 15.69 2.64
C VAL A 126 1.13 15.86 1.16
N LYS A 127 2.13 16.20 0.34
CA LYS A 127 1.97 16.29 -1.12
C LYS A 127 1.54 14.92 -1.67
N ALA A 128 0.53 14.94 -2.54
CA ALA A 128 0.11 13.73 -3.27
C ALA A 128 1.26 13.21 -4.16
N PRO A 129 1.30 11.91 -4.47
CA PRO A 129 2.21 11.37 -5.46
C PRO A 129 2.04 12.02 -6.81
N GLU A 130 3.13 12.09 -7.58
CA GLU A 130 3.11 12.59 -8.95
C GLU A 130 2.87 11.43 -9.92
N ILE A 131 1.87 11.59 -10.78
CA ILE A 131 1.58 10.68 -11.88
C ILE A 131 2.09 11.38 -13.13
N SER A 132 2.97 10.72 -13.89
CA SER A 132 3.53 11.30 -15.12
C SER A 132 2.44 11.59 -16.15
N ASP A 133 2.60 12.69 -16.89
CA ASP A 133 1.73 13.03 -18.00
C ASP A 133 1.80 11.92 -19.07
N GLY A 134 0.67 11.69 -19.74
CA GLY A 134 0.58 10.74 -20.86
C GLY A 134 -0.11 9.41 -20.54
N TYR A 135 -0.38 9.10 -19.26
CA TYR A 135 -1.26 7.97 -18.97
C TYR A 135 -2.73 8.32 -19.26
N PRO A 136 -3.48 7.45 -19.94
CA PRO A 136 -4.91 7.67 -20.16
C PRO A 136 -5.66 7.61 -18.84
N PHE A 137 -6.65 8.48 -18.68
CA PHE A 137 -7.52 8.46 -17.52
C PHE A 137 -8.96 8.81 -17.88
N ALA A 138 -9.90 8.22 -17.14
CA ALA A 138 -11.30 8.63 -17.12
C ALA A 138 -11.55 9.55 -15.91
N THR A 139 -12.47 10.49 -16.06
CA THR A 139 -12.88 11.36 -14.95
C THR A 139 -14.38 11.21 -14.73
N GLU A 140 -14.75 11.00 -13.47
CA GLU A 140 -16.14 11.02 -13.01
C GLU A 140 -16.32 12.12 -11.97
N HIS A 141 -17.51 12.72 -11.93
CA HIS A 141 -17.86 13.72 -10.94
C HIS A 141 -19.04 13.21 -10.11
N SER A 142 -18.87 13.17 -8.81
CA SER A 142 -19.92 12.74 -7.89
C SER A 142 -19.78 13.47 -6.55
N PHE A 143 -20.92 13.88 -5.97
CA PHE A 143 -20.98 14.54 -4.66
C PHE A 143 -20.02 15.74 -4.50
N GLY A 144 -19.82 16.51 -5.58
CA GLY A 144 -18.92 17.69 -5.57
C GLY A 144 -17.42 17.35 -5.58
N ARG A 145 -17.06 16.10 -5.89
CA ARG A 145 -15.69 15.61 -6.00
C ARG A 145 -15.41 15.11 -7.41
N SER A 146 -14.14 15.08 -7.79
CA SER A 146 -13.67 14.49 -9.04
C SER A 146 -12.94 13.19 -8.71
N PHE A 147 -13.23 12.16 -9.47
CA PHE A 147 -12.57 10.87 -9.40
C PHE A 147 -11.85 10.62 -10.72
N ARG A 148 -10.53 10.48 -10.68
CA ARG A 148 -9.75 10.10 -11.86
C ARG A 148 -9.30 8.65 -11.72
N HIS A 149 -9.53 7.88 -12.75
CA HIS A 149 -9.09 6.51 -12.87
C HIS A 149 -8.07 6.39 -14.00
N TYR A 150 -6.83 6.12 -13.66
CA TYR A 150 -5.73 5.88 -14.60
C TYR A 150 -5.54 4.39 -14.79
N THR A 151 -5.21 3.99 -16.01
CA THR A 151 -4.85 2.61 -16.36
C THR A 151 -3.45 2.58 -16.95
N ALA A 152 -2.63 1.63 -16.51
CA ALA A 152 -1.33 1.41 -17.10
C ALA A 152 -1.50 0.94 -18.55
N SER A 153 -0.78 1.57 -19.48
CA SER A 153 -0.70 1.07 -20.86
C SER A 153 0.07 -0.25 -20.83
N ARG A 154 -0.62 -1.37 -20.97
CA ARG A 154 0.06 -2.64 -21.24
C ARG A 154 0.66 -2.53 -22.64
N ASN A 155 1.97 -2.28 -22.72
CA ASN A 155 2.66 -2.50 -23.98
C ASN A 155 2.46 -3.97 -24.35
N SER A 156 1.66 -4.21 -25.38
CA SER A 156 1.54 -5.53 -26.00
C SER A 156 2.93 -5.89 -26.56
N GLN A 157 3.66 -6.70 -25.81
CA GLN A 157 4.83 -7.41 -26.36
C GLN A 157 4.38 -8.72 -26.92
#